data_719defa85adeead9d3bde6920a881328
#
_entry.id   719defa85adeead9d3bde6920a881328
#
_cell.length_a   1.000
_cell.length_b   1.000
_cell.length_c   1.000
_cell.angle_alpha   90.00
_cell.angle_beta   90.00
_cell.angle_gamma   90.00
#
_symmetry.space_group_name_H-M   'P 1'
#
loop_
_entity.id
_entity.type
_entity.pdbx_description
1 polymer ?
#
loop_
_entity_poly.entity_id
_entity_poly.type
_entity_poly.pdbx_seq_one_letter_code
_entity_poly.pdbx_strand_id
1 'polypeptide(L)'
;VAPSPTTAQQEAGMTPGLPLADPAALNATTPRTLRVRLLAEPTRFDISGKMVWGESYNGHYVGPTLHLVPGEHVELTLVNRLTTPTNLHFHGLNVSPSGSADNPEISVPPGGSFTYHLSIPLDQPLGTFWYHDHDMCMGNETMHMTGVTASATAPTGCQDVETQIYDGLAGTIIVGDDRALLPQPLRHVATRTLALTDMQIASNGHIVANTPGYSISSDNPTVRLVNGQLQPVLDMRPGQTELWRIANEGADIFYDLRLPGSVFTIVGRDGYPVSQVTRAATLYLPPAARWDVLVTAGPRPGGTWLETLPNSTGPQGDSYPAAKLMQVRVAGRPERPLPMPAGALPTATASLAAAHIAANRVIRLSENAAGTKMYINGKQFNPDSSVFPTPAVLGTTEQWTILNETGEIHPFHTHTDHFQVMSVNGVPRPYTGEQDIVPVPTGQHGKPGEVVIRIRFTDFTGKVMFHCHIAAHEDAGMMSYVNVIAAAPARPSTRK
;
A
#
# COMPACT_ATOMS: atom_id res chain seq x y z
N VAL A 1 26.36 -11.08 14.83
CA VAL A 1 24.97 -11.28 14.45
C VAL A 1 24.77 -12.77 14.23
N ALA A 2 23.75 -13.39 14.84
CA ALA A 2 23.43 -14.79 14.58
C ALA A 2 22.93 -14.92 13.12
N PRO A 3 23.24 -16.04 12.42
CA PRO A 3 22.74 -16.23 11.07
C PRO A 3 21.21 -16.30 11.09
N SER A 4 20.57 -15.65 10.14
CA SER A 4 19.11 -15.69 9.98
C SER A 4 18.61 -17.13 9.80
N PRO A 5 17.51 -17.54 10.46
CA PRO A 5 16.95 -18.87 10.25
C PRO A 5 16.53 -19.07 8.79
N THR A 6 16.70 -20.29 8.26
CA THR A 6 16.20 -20.63 6.92
C THR A 6 14.67 -20.58 6.88
N THR A 7 14.07 -20.42 5.71
CA THR A 7 12.61 -20.45 5.54
C THR A 7 12.00 -21.70 6.19
N ALA A 8 12.58 -22.87 5.96
CA ALA A 8 12.10 -24.13 6.56
C ALA A 8 12.15 -24.13 8.10
N GLN A 9 13.17 -23.49 8.70
CA GLN A 9 13.24 -23.35 10.16
C GLN A 9 12.18 -22.36 10.69
N GLN A 10 11.91 -21.29 9.95
CA GLN A 10 10.87 -20.31 10.29
C GLN A 10 9.47 -20.92 10.16
N GLU A 11 9.22 -21.71 9.14
CA GLU A 11 7.95 -22.40 8.89
C GLU A 11 7.74 -23.63 9.81
N ALA A 12 8.77 -24.12 10.48
CA ALA A 12 8.64 -25.27 11.40
C ALA A 12 7.60 -25.01 12.48
N GLY A 13 6.62 -25.91 12.56
CA GLY A 13 5.46 -25.79 13.46
C GLY A 13 4.24 -25.10 12.83
N MET A 14 4.34 -24.56 11.62
CA MET A 14 3.18 -24.09 10.88
C MET A 14 2.52 -25.24 10.10
N THR A 15 1.22 -25.11 9.87
CA THR A 15 0.40 -26.06 9.10
C THR A 15 -0.03 -25.38 7.79
N PRO A 16 0.59 -25.67 6.65
CA PRO A 16 0.13 -25.17 5.36
C PRO A 16 -1.19 -25.85 4.97
N GLY A 17 -1.95 -25.24 4.05
CA GLY A 17 -3.14 -25.86 3.47
C GLY A 17 -4.40 -25.71 4.31
N LEU A 18 -4.42 -24.86 5.32
CA LEU A 18 -5.66 -24.47 6.00
C LEU A 18 -6.59 -23.74 5.01
N PRO A 19 -7.92 -23.81 5.16
CA PRO A 19 -8.83 -23.01 4.34
C PRO A 19 -8.46 -21.52 4.42
N LEU A 20 -8.50 -20.82 3.27
CA LEU A 20 -8.30 -19.38 3.24
C LEU A 20 -9.35 -18.71 4.12
N ALA A 21 -8.89 -17.94 5.10
CA ALA A 21 -9.72 -17.09 5.95
C ALA A 21 -9.60 -15.64 5.50
N ASP A 22 -10.72 -14.91 5.46
CA ASP A 22 -10.70 -13.47 5.29
C ASP A 22 -10.21 -12.81 6.59
N PRO A 23 -9.51 -11.65 6.53
CA PRO A 23 -9.19 -10.86 7.71
C PRO A 23 -10.46 -10.44 8.46
N ALA A 24 -10.34 -10.17 9.77
CA ALA A 24 -11.43 -9.60 10.55
C ALA A 24 -11.96 -8.32 9.88
N ALA A 25 -13.26 -8.07 9.93
CA ALA A 25 -13.87 -6.93 9.24
C ALA A 25 -14.47 -5.93 10.24
N LEU A 26 -14.27 -4.64 9.98
CA LEU A 26 -14.90 -3.54 10.70
C LEU A 26 -15.81 -2.77 9.72
N ASN A 27 -17.09 -2.71 10.04
CA ASN A 27 -18.12 -2.13 9.20
C ASN A 27 -18.76 -0.92 9.90
N ALA A 28 -19.44 -0.07 9.14
CA ALA A 28 -20.19 1.06 9.67
C ALA A 28 -21.13 0.67 10.80
N THR A 29 -21.08 1.43 11.89
CA THR A 29 -21.92 1.20 13.09
C THR A 29 -23.27 1.88 12.99
N THR A 30 -23.38 2.91 12.16
CA THR A 30 -24.61 3.65 11.84
C THR A 30 -24.57 4.06 10.36
N PRO A 31 -25.71 4.38 9.73
CA PRO A 31 -25.69 4.87 8.37
C PRO A 31 -24.73 6.07 8.22
N ARG A 32 -23.76 5.95 7.31
CA ARG A 32 -22.76 6.99 6.97
C ARG A 32 -21.81 7.40 8.09
N THR A 33 -21.66 6.59 9.13
CA THR A 33 -20.62 6.84 10.14
C THR A 33 -20.01 5.53 10.58
N LEU A 34 -18.72 5.37 10.38
CA LEU A 34 -17.92 4.30 10.94
C LEU A 34 -17.24 4.81 12.22
N ARG A 35 -17.56 4.19 13.37
CA ARG A 35 -16.86 4.42 14.63
C ARG A 35 -16.11 3.18 15.01
N VAL A 36 -14.79 3.26 15.00
CA VAL A 36 -13.92 2.13 15.30
C VAL A 36 -12.84 2.52 16.28
N ARG A 37 -12.33 1.50 16.98
CA ARG A 37 -11.16 1.61 17.84
C ARG A 37 -10.14 0.60 17.39
N LEU A 38 -8.93 1.07 17.09
CA LEU A 38 -7.77 0.23 16.82
C LEU A 38 -6.84 0.29 18.03
N LEU A 39 -6.46 -0.87 18.53
CA LEU A 39 -5.45 -1.04 19.57
C LEU A 39 -4.16 -1.45 18.87
N ALA A 40 -3.15 -0.59 18.86
CA ALA A 40 -1.80 -0.98 18.48
C ALA A 40 -1.14 -1.57 19.74
N GLU A 41 -0.85 -2.87 19.73
CA GLU A 41 -0.38 -3.59 20.92
C GLU A 41 0.54 -4.75 20.58
N PRO A 42 1.55 -5.03 21.46
CA PRO A 42 2.34 -6.25 21.34
C PRO A 42 1.43 -7.47 21.44
N THR A 43 1.58 -8.43 20.54
CA THR A 43 0.66 -9.55 20.43
C THR A 43 1.40 -10.84 20.13
N ARG A 44 0.81 -11.95 20.57
CA ARG A 44 1.23 -13.29 20.19
C ARG A 44 0.21 -13.86 19.22
N PHE A 45 0.59 -13.96 17.95
CA PHE A 45 -0.27 -14.47 16.89
C PHE A 45 -0.22 -15.96 16.74
N ASP A 46 -1.33 -16.56 16.31
CA ASP A 46 -1.34 -17.90 15.72
C ASP A 46 -1.18 -17.78 14.19
N ILE A 47 0.02 -18.04 13.70
CA ILE A 47 0.32 -18.09 12.27
C ILE A 47 0.30 -19.54 11.81
N SER A 48 -0.86 -19.99 11.32
CA SER A 48 -1.06 -21.36 10.84
C SER A 48 -0.67 -22.45 11.86
N GLY A 49 -0.95 -22.24 13.13
CA GLY A 49 -0.64 -23.17 14.23
C GLY A 49 0.67 -22.88 14.96
N LYS A 50 1.51 -21.97 14.46
CA LYS A 50 2.72 -21.51 15.15
C LYS A 50 2.47 -20.18 15.84
N MET A 51 2.79 -20.11 17.13
CA MET A 51 2.68 -18.87 17.88
C MET A 51 3.90 -17.98 17.64
N VAL A 52 3.67 -16.76 17.15
CA VAL A 52 4.70 -15.77 16.81
C VAL A 52 4.43 -14.47 17.55
N TRP A 53 5.47 -13.83 18.08
CA TRP A 53 5.38 -12.53 18.74
C TRP A 53 5.66 -11.39 17.75
N GLY A 54 4.81 -10.37 17.75
CA GLY A 54 4.94 -9.14 16.98
C GLY A 54 4.03 -8.04 17.52
N GLU A 55 3.61 -7.12 16.68
CA GLU A 55 2.69 -6.04 16.99
C GLU A 55 1.42 -6.17 16.14
N SER A 56 0.29 -5.67 16.63
CA SER A 56 -0.98 -5.85 15.94
C SER A 56 -1.90 -4.67 16.05
N TYR A 57 -2.83 -4.59 15.12
CA TYR A 57 -4.10 -3.89 15.36
C TYR A 57 -5.16 -4.89 15.84
N ASN A 58 -5.68 -4.67 17.07
CA ASN A 58 -6.74 -5.48 17.71
C ASN A 58 -6.41 -6.98 17.85
N GLY A 59 -5.15 -7.33 18.04
CA GLY A 59 -4.75 -8.72 18.26
C GLY A 59 -4.66 -9.59 17.00
N HIS A 60 -4.77 -9.02 15.81
CA HIS A 60 -4.73 -9.75 14.54
C HIS A 60 -3.47 -9.43 13.76
N TYR A 61 -2.82 -10.44 13.22
CA TYR A 61 -1.89 -10.34 12.12
C TYR A 61 -2.64 -10.65 10.81
N VAL A 62 -2.55 -9.84 10.00
CA VAL A 62 -3.05 -8.71 9.29
C VAL A 62 -4.16 -7.99 10.07
N GLY A 63 -4.07 -6.68 10.19
CA GLY A 63 -5.05 -5.84 10.88
C GLY A 63 -6.46 -5.97 10.28
N PRO A 64 -7.51 -5.61 11.01
CA PRO A 64 -8.89 -5.74 10.53
C PRO A 64 -9.13 -4.97 9.24
N THR A 65 -9.85 -5.55 8.29
CA THR A 65 -10.29 -4.84 7.08
C THR A 65 -11.32 -3.76 7.43
N LEU A 66 -11.03 -2.51 7.08
CA LEU A 66 -11.98 -1.40 7.20
C LEU A 66 -12.88 -1.36 5.96
N HIS A 67 -14.18 -1.48 6.14
CA HIS A 67 -15.16 -1.32 5.07
C HIS A 67 -15.77 0.08 5.12
N LEU A 68 -15.42 0.91 4.14
CA LEU A 68 -15.88 2.30 4.00
C LEU A 68 -16.84 2.44 2.83
N VAL A 69 -17.63 3.49 2.84
CA VAL A 69 -18.48 3.86 1.71
C VAL A 69 -18.28 5.34 1.33
N PRO A 70 -18.39 5.72 0.04
CA PRO A 70 -18.32 7.11 -0.37
C PRO A 70 -19.35 7.98 0.37
N GLY A 71 -18.91 9.15 0.84
CA GLY A 71 -19.72 10.07 1.64
C GLY A 71 -19.84 9.72 3.12
N GLU A 72 -19.06 8.77 3.60
CA GLU A 72 -19.03 8.36 5.01
C GLU A 72 -18.13 9.26 5.84
N HIS A 73 -18.48 9.42 7.13
CA HIS A 73 -17.59 9.94 8.15
C HIS A 73 -16.96 8.80 8.94
N VAL A 74 -15.66 8.86 9.13
CA VAL A 74 -14.91 7.89 9.93
C VAL A 74 -14.41 8.57 11.20
N GLU A 75 -14.77 8.03 12.34
CA GLU A 75 -14.21 8.35 13.65
C GLU A 75 -13.39 7.15 14.12
N LEU A 76 -12.09 7.14 13.84
CA LEU A 76 -11.21 6.05 14.17
C LEU A 76 -10.30 6.45 15.33
N THR A 77 -10.45 5.80 16.49
CA THR A 77 -9.58 6.03 17.63
C THR A 77 -8.46 5.02 17.65
N LEU A 78 -7.24 5.46 17.39
CA LEU A 78 -6.02 4.69 17.63
C LEU A 78 -5.63 4.81 19.10
N VAL A 79 -5.40 3.67 19.74
CA VAL A 79 -4.88 3.57 21.10
C VAL A 79 -3.53 2.89 21.05
N ASN A 80 -2.49 3.61 21.40
CA ASN A 80 -1.14 3.11 21.39
C ASN A 80 -0.80 2.39 22.72
N ARG A 81 -0.63 1.08 22.67
CA ARG A 81 -0.13 0.24 23.77
C ARG A 81 1.28 -0.29 23.52
N LEU A 82 1.92 0.19 22.46
CA LEU A 82 3.32 -0.12 22.16
C LEU A 82 4.24 0.61 23.13
N THR A 83 5.52 0.29 23.06
CA THR A 83 6.57 1.00 23.80
C THR A 83 7.16 2.17 23.03
N THR A 84 6.75 2.35 21.77
CA THR A 84 7.20 3.38 20.84
C THR A 84 6.01 4.21 20.34
N PRO A 85 6.22 5.43 19.83
CA PRO A 85 5.19 6.19 19.14
C PRO A 85 4.68 5.44 17.89
N THR A 86 3.47 5.74 17.46
CA THR A 86 2.84 5.21 16.23
C THR A 86 1.77 6.16 15.73
N ASN A 87 1.35 6.01 14.47
CA ASN A 87 0.23 6.72 13.91
C ASN A 87 -0.56 5.87 12.93
N LEU A 88 -1.37 6.48 12.06
CA LEU A 88 -2.04 5.85 10.93
C LEU A 88 -1.95 6.73 9.71
N HIS A 89 -1.56 6.14 8.61
CA HIS A 89 -1.75 6.63 7.26
C HIS A 89 -2.83 5.78 6.55
N PHE A 90 -3.73 6.45 5.83
CA PHE A 90 -4.81 5.82 5.07
C PHE A 90 -4.46 5.82 3.59
N HIS A 91 -3.58 4.91 3.22
CA HIS A 91 -2.90 4.86 1.96
C HIS A 91 -3.84 4.78 0.76
N GLY A 92 -3.74 5.76 -0.12
CA GLY A 92 -4.49 5.87 -1.36
C GLY A 92 -5.88 6.49 -1.24
N LEU A 93 -6.39 6.75 -0.02
CA LEU A 93 -7.65 7.49 0.12
C LEU A 93 -7.46 8.97 -0.25
N ASN A 94 -8.43 9.53 -0.96
CA ASN A 94 -8.48 10.97 -1.22
C ASN A 94 -9.10 11.67 0.01
N VAL A 95 -8.29 11.90 1.03
CA VAL A 95 -8.67 12.54 2.29
C VAL A 95 -7.70 13.67 2.64
N SER A 96 -8.14 14.56 3.53
CA SER A 96 -7.32 15.73 3.92
C SER A 96 -5.99 15.31 4.54
N PRO A 97 -4.85 15.86 4.08
CA PRO A 97 -3.54 15.63 4.68
C PRO A 97 -3.28 16.52 5.90
N SER A 98 -4.32 17.03 6.57
CA SER A 98 -4.18 18.05 7.62
C SER A 98 -5.15 17.82 8.79
N GLY A 99 -4.84 18.44 9.92
CA GLY A 99 -5.67 18.40 11.11
C GLY A 99 -5.74 17.00 11.73
N SER A 100 -6.94 16.52 12.01
CA SER A 100 -7.19 15.20 12.57
C SER A 100 -7.54 14.13 11.52
N ALA A 101 -7.27 14.40 10.24
CA ALA A 101 -7.47 13.44 9.16
C ALA A 101 -6.16 12.68 8.89
N ASP A 102 -5.81 12.43 7.63
CA ASP A 102 -4.60 11.69 7.21
C ASP A 102 -3.36 12.59 7.27
N ASN A 103 -3.09 13.11 8.45
CA ASN A 103 -1.99 14.05 8.70
C ASN A 103 -0.73 13.29 9.13
N PRO A 104 0.33 13.26 8.31
CA PRO A 104 1.55 12.52 8.59
C PRO A 104 2.35 13.08 9.80
N GLU A 105 2.00 14.28 10.28
CA GLU A 105 2.64 14.87 11.46
C GLU A 105 2.03 14.39 12.79
N ILE A 106 0.97 13.58 12.76
CA ILE A 106 0.42 12.95 13.97
C ILE A 106 1.40 11.90 14.46
N SER A 107 1.69 11.94 15.76
CA SER A 107 2.44 10.91 16.47
C SER A 107 1.75 10.62 17.80
N VAL A 108 1.33 9.40 18.03
CA VAL A 108 0.63 8.97 19.25
C VAL A 108 1.62 8.29 20.16
N PRO A 109 1.99 8.91 21.30
CA PRO A 109 3.00 8.36 22.21
C PRO A 109 2.52 7.09 22.91
N PRO A 110 3.43 6.28 23.47
CA PRO A 110 3.09 5.12 24.29
C PRO A 110 2.06 5.42 25.36
N GLY A 111 1.02 4.60 25.46
CA GLY A 111 -0.12 4.80 26.37
C GLY A 111 -1.09 5.91 25.98
N GLY A 112 -0.82 6.62 24.89
CA GLY A 112 -1.67 7.68 24.35
C GLY A 112 -2.78 7.17 23.44
N SER A 113 -3.63 8.10 23.00
CA SER A 113 -4.63 7.82 21.96
C SER A 113 -4.90 9.07 21.14
N PHE A 114 -5.33 8.85 19.90
CA PHE A 114 -5.78 9.91 19.00
C PHE A 114 -6.99 9.46 18.20
N THR A 115 -7.94 10.36 17.95
CA THR A 115 -9.11 10.07 17.12
C THR A 115 -8.97 10.77 15.77
N TYR A 116 -8.84 9.95 14.73
CA TYR A 116 -8.88 10.39 13.35
C TYR A 116 -10.30 10.68 12.93
N HIS A 117 -10.49 11.79 12.21
CA HIS A 117 -11.77 12.20 11.63
C HIS A 117 -11.61 12.32 10.12
N LEU A 118 -12.05 11.28 9.38
CA LEU A 118 -12.01 11.29 7.93
C LEU A 118 -13.39 11.62 7.37
N SER A 119 -13.43 12.44 6.34
CA SER A 119 -14.60 12.62 5.48
C SER A 119 -14.31 12.00 4.14
N ILE A 120 -14.87 10.83 3.89
CA ILE A 120 -14.69 10.13 2.63
C ILE A 120 -15.48 10.86 1.54
N PRO A 121 -14.84 11.36 0.46
CA PRO A 121 -15.54 12.05 -0.61
C PRO A 121 -16.68 11.22 -1.21
N LEU A 122 -17.72 11.88 -1.71
CA LEU A 122 -18.84 11.19 -2.39
C LEU A 122 -18.40 10.51 -3.69
N ASP A 123 -17.36 11.03 -4.32
CA ASP A 123 -16.74 10.54 -5.55
C ASP A 123 -15.48 9.71 -5.30
N GLN A 124 -15.20 9.36 -4.03
CA GLN A 124 -14.13 8.42 -3.71
C GLN A 124 -14.29 7.15 -4.53
N PRO A 125 -13.31 6.74 -5.31
CA PRO A 125 -13.37 5.53 -6.11
C PRO A 125 -13.62 4.27 -5.27
N LEU A 126 -14.30 3.31 -5.89
CA LEU A 126 -14.56 2.00 -5.29
C LEU A 126 -13.39 1.08 -5.59
N GLY A 127 -12.81 0.47 -4.57
CA GLY A 127 -11.67 -0.42 -4.75
C GLY A 127 -10.93 -0.72 -3.46
N THR A 128 -9.69 -1.17 -3.62
CA THR A 128 -8.83 -1.67 -2.55
C THR A 128 -7.75 -0.66 -2.19
N PHE A 129 -7.71 -0.31 -0.91
CA PHE A 129 -6.77 0.58 -0.24
C PHE A 129 -6.21 -0.15 0.98
N TRP A 130 -5.34 0.50 1.76
CA TRP A 130 -4.83 -0.07 3.00
C TRP A 130 -4.48 1.00 4.02
N TYR A 131 -4.16 0.62 5.25
CA TYR A 131 -3.70 1.52 6.30
C TYR A 131 -2.52 0.91 7.03
N HIS A 132 -1.60 1.75 7.44
CA HIS A 132 -0.39 1.33 8.13
C HIS A 132 0.18 2.46 8.99
N ASP A 133 1.19 2.15 9.79
CA ASP A 133 1.98 3.17 10.47
C ASP A 133 2.79 4.01 9.48
N HIS A 134 2.90 5.29 9.79
CA HIS A 134 3.72 6.26 9.05
C HIS A 134 4.33 7.27 10.02
N ASP A 135 4.68 6.83 11.24
CA ASP A 135 5.33 7.70 12.22
C ASP A 135 6.80 7.90 11.85
N MET A 136 7.10 9.09 11.36
CA MET A 136 8.39 9.45 10.78
C MET A 136 9.52 9.56 11.80
N CYS A 137 9.33 9.20 13.05
CA CYS A 137 10.34 9.19 14.10
C CYS A 137 11.15 10.50 14.18
N MET A 138 10.51 11.63 14.01
CA MET A 138 11.15 12.92 13.93
C MET A 138 11.66 13.39 15.30
N GLY A 139 12.74 12.79 15.78
CA GLY A 139 13.52 13.23 16.95
C GLY A 139 12.72 13.72 18.16
N ASN A 140 13.25 13.84 19.34
CA ASN A 140 12.62 14.17 20.63
C ASN A 140 11.68 15.42 20.71
N GLU A 141 11.30 16.00 19.60
CA GLU A 141 10.29 17.04 19.51
C GLU A 141 8.92 16.41 19.23
N THR A 142 8.30 15.92 20.31
CA THR A 142 6.86 15.64 20.33
C THR A 142 6.15 16.89 19.82
N MET A 143 5.67 16.89 18.58
CA MET A 143 4.70 17.89 18.17
C MET A 143 3.45 17.69 19.03
N HIS A 144 3.21 18.59 19.96
CA HIS A 144 2.01 18.61 20.79
C HIS A 144 0.80 18.95 19.90
N MET A 145 0.31 17.96 19.17
CA MET A 145 -0.96 18.10 18.47
C MET A 145 -2.10 18.18 19.50
N THR A 146 -2.96 19.18 19.37
CA THR A 146 -4.19 19.26 20.16
C THR A 146 -5.07 18.03 19.85
N GLY A 147 -5.38 17.25 20.85
CA GLY A 147 -6.22 16.04 20.71
C GLY A 147 -5.51 14.72 21.01
N VAL A 148 -4.18 14.69 21.12
CA VAL A 148 -3.45 13.52 21.60
C VAL A 148 -3.52 13.47 23.13
N THR A 149 -4.01 12.36 23.68
CA THR A 149 -3.95 12.11 25.13
C THR A 149 -2.61 11.46 25.44
N ALA A 150 -1.70 12.21 26.05
CA ALA A 150 -0.38 11.71 26.42
C ALA A 150 -0.41 10.90 27.72
N SER A 151 0.36 9.81 27.78
CA SER A 151 0.76 9.19 29.04
C SER A 151 1.92 9.96 29.68
N ALA A 152 2.04 9.89 31.00
CA ALA A 152 3.06 10.64 31.77
C ALA A 152 4.50 10.10 31.61
N THR A 153 4.76 9.10 30.80
CA THR A 153 6.09 8.52 30.55
C THR A 153 6.64 9.02 29.23
N ALA A 154 7.82 9.65 29.26
CA ALA A 154 8.54 10.01 28.04
C ALA A 154 8.85 8.74 27.21
N PRO A 155 8.72 8.80 25.87
CA PRO A 155 9.04 7.66 25.02
C PRO A 155 10.53 7.29 25.17
N THR A 156 10.81 6.01 25.35
CA THR A 156 12.18 5.50 25.53
C THR A 156 12.87 5.10 24.23
N GLY A 157 12.23 5.36 23.08
CA GLY A 157 12.76 5.04 21.77
C GLY A 157 11.77 5.43 20.67
N CYS A 158 12.22 5.39 19.45
CA CYS A 158 11.40 5.43 18.25
C CYS A 158 11.55 4.11 17.50
N GLN A 159 10.50 3.67 16.88
CA GLN A 159 10.49 2.55 15.96
C GLN A 159 10.07 3.13 14.60
N ASP A 160 10.81 2.80 13.56
CA ASP A 160 10.60 3.32 12.23
C ASP A 160 9.41 2.64 11.52
N VAL A 161 9.00 3.21 10.39
CA VAL A 161 7.85 2.74 9.59
C VAL A 161 8.08 1.30 9.13
N GLU A 162 9.30 0.97 8.67
CA GLU A 162 9.66 -0.39 8.27
C GLU A 162 9.38 -1.40 9.37
N THR A 163 9.88 -1.13 10.56
CA THR A 163 9.74 -2.01 11.72
C THR A 163 8.28 -2.23 12.10
N GLN A 164 7.48 -1.16 12.15
CA GLN A 164 6.08 -1.26 12.57
C GLN A 164 5.22 -2.01 11.56
N ILE A 165 5.36 -1.74 10.26
CA ILE A 165 4.67 -2.50 9.21
C ILE A 165 5.09 -3.97 9.25
N TYR A 166 6.39 -4.23 9.36
CA TYR A 166 6.96 -5.57 9.34
C TYR A 166 6.50 -6.42 10.51
N ASP A 167 6.33 -5.81 11.68
CA ASP A 167 5.82 -6.46 12.90
C ASP A 167 4.33 -6.78 12.85
N GLY A 168 3.55 -6.18 11.92
CA GLY A 168 2.14 -6.49 11.71
C GLY A 168 1.18 -5.30 11.79
N LEU A 169 1.69 -4.05 11.82
CA LEU A 169 0.85 -2.85 11.90
C LEU A 169 0.40 -2.37 10.51
N ALA A 170 -0.34 -3.23 9.83
CA ALA A 170 -0.99 -2.95 8.54
C ALA A 170 -2.35 -3.63 8.43
N GLY A 171 -3.22 -3.15 7.55
CA GLY A 171 -4.51 -3.77 7.25
C GLY A 171 -5.20 -3.17 6.03
N THR A 172 -6.04 -3.95 5.39
CA THR A 172 -6.74 -3.57 4.16
C THR A 172 -7.88 -2.57 4.43
N ILE A 173 -8.12 -1.68 3.47
CA ILE A 173 -9.34 -0.86 3.37
C ILE A 173 -10.07 -1.24 2.08
N ILE A 174 -11.38 -1.47 2.17
CA ILE A 174 -12.26 -1.67 1.02
C ILE A 174 -13.27 -0.52 0.99
N VAL A 175 -13.26 0.25 -0.09
CA VAL A 175 -14.25 1.31 -0.31
C VAL A 175 -15.35 0.81 -1.22
N GLY A 176 -16.56 0.72 -0.69
CA GLY A 176 -17.76 0.32 -1.41
C GLY A 176 -17.70 -1.11 -1.96
N ASP A 177 -18.51 -1.35 -2.99
CA ASP A 177 -18.53 -2.60 -3.73
C ASP A 177 -18.22 -2.33 -5.21
N ASP A 178 -16.95 -2.50 -5.59
CA ASP A 178 -16.46 -2.29 -6.94
C ASP A 178 -17.08 -3.23 -7.98
N ARG A 179 -17.73 -4.35 -7.55
CA ARG A 179 -18.54 -5.17 -8.45
C ARG A 179 -19.70 -4.39 -9.10
N ALA A 180 -20.16 -3.31 -8.45
CA ALA A 180 -21.17 -2.42 -9.02
C ALA A 180 -20.75 -1.79 -10.35
N LEU A 181 -19.44 -1.67 -10.60
CA LEU A 181 -18.85 -1.15 -11.84
C LEU A 181 -18.83 -2.18 -12.97
N LEU A 182 -19.02 -3.45 -12.65
CA LEU A 182 -18.93 -4.56 -13.60
C LEU A 182 -20.25 -4.78 -14.36
N PRO A 183 -20.22 -5.44 -15.53
CA PRO A 183 -21.43 -5.91 -16.21
C PRO A 183 -22.25 -6.84 -15.33
N GLN A 184 -23.57 -6.87 -15.53
CA GLN A 184 -24.56 -7.58 -14.70
C GLN A 184 -24.16 -9.00 -14.26
N PRO A 185 -23.70 -9.91 -15.13
CA PRO A 185 -23.35 -11.27 -14.68
C PRO A 185 -22.22 -11.29 -13.64
N LEU A 186 -21.31 -10.31 -13.69
CA LEU A 186 -20.13 -10.24 -12.80
C LEU A 186 -20.41 -9.51 -11.49
N ARG A 187 -21.53 -8.80 -11.37
CA ARG A 187 -21.89 -8.08 -10.12
C ARG A 187 -22.18 -9.00 -8.94
N HIS A 188 -22.34 -10.29 -9.18
CA HIS A 188 -22.71 -11.28 -8.16
C HIS A 188 -21.62 -12.33 -7.91
N VAL A 189 -20.43 -12.14 -8.48
CA VAL A 189 -19.30 -13.04 -8.19
C VAL A 189 -18.87 -12.92 -6.74
N ALA A 190 -18.33 -13.99 -6.18
CA ALA A 190 -17.70 -13.94 -4.87
C ALA A 190 -16.47 -13.02 -4.91
N THR A 191 -16.18 -12.41 -3.78
CA THR A 191 -14.98 -11.57 -3.61
C THR A 191 -14.00 -12.23 -2.64
N ARG A 192 -12.71 -11.98 -2.84
CA ARG A 192 -11.65 -12.37 -1.91
C ARG A 192 -10.76 -11.16 -1.64
N THR A 193 -10.42 -10.95 -0.39
CA THR A 193 -9.35 -10.03 0.01
C THR A 193 -8.10 -10.86 0.24
N LEU A 194 -7.02 -10.53 -0.45
CA LEU A 194 -5.74 -11.21 -0.37
C LEU A 194 -4.68 -10.18 0.06
N ALA A 195 -4.48 -10.05 1.36
CA ALA A 195 -3.40 -9.28 1.94
C ALA A 195 -2.12 -10.12 1.90
N LEU A 196 -1.15 -9.67 1.10
CA LEU A 196 0.15 -10.31 0.98
C LEU A 196 1.12 -9.64 1.93
N THR A 197 1.72 -10.43 2.79
CA THR A 197 2.74 -10.00 3.76
C THR A 197 3.88 -10.99 3.78
N ASP A 198 4.97 -10.59 4.40
CA ASP A 198 6.07 -11.49 4.73
C ASP A 198 6.56 -11.22 6.15
N MET A 199 7.26 -12.18 6.74
CA MET A 199 7.90 -12.04 8.03
C MET A 199 9.16 -12.87 8.12
N GLN A 200 10.11 -12.40 8.91
CA GLN A 200 11.28 -13.14 9.34
C GLN A 200 11.10 -13.47 10.82
N ILE A 201 11.19 -14.75 11.17
CA ILE A 201 10.95 -15.22 12.53
C ILE A 201 12.26 -15.68 13.13
N ALA A 202 12.68 -15.04 14.21
CA ALA A 202 13.85 -15.41 14.98
C ALA A 202 13.65 -16.74 15.73
N SER A 203 14.74 -17.37 16.15
CA SER A 203 14.71 -18.66 16.86
C SER A 203 13.94 -18.63 18.20
N ASN A 204 13.75 -17.46 18.79
CA ASN A 204 12.95 -17.24 20.00
C ASN A 204 11.44 -17.06 19.72
N GLY A 205 11.00 -17.11 18.45
CA GLY A 205 9.60 -16.99 18.05
C GLY A 205 9.11 -15.55 17.88
N HIS A 206 9.98 -14.56 17.93
CA HIS A 206 9.65 -13.15 17.64
C HIS A 206 9.84 -12.84 16.15
N ILE A 207 9.05 -11.92 15.62
CA ILE A 207 9.37 -11.26 14.36
C ILE A 207 10.69 -10.51 14.54
N VAL A 208 11.55 -10.55 13.54
CA VAL A 208 12.94 -10.07 13.62
C VAL A 208 13.02 -8.60 14.03
N ALA A 209 12.11 -7.78 13.59
CA ALA A 209 12.05 -6.36 13.91
C ALA A 209 12.13 -6.05 15.43
N ASN A 210 11.52 -6.90 16.26
CA ASN A 210 11.50 -6.75 17.71
C ASN A 210 12.59 -7.56 18.44
N THR A 211 13.56 -8.12 17.72
CA THR A 211 14.55 -9.01 18.32
C THR A 211 15.94 -8.35 18.37
N PRO A 212 16.48 -8.01 19.55
CA PRO A 212 17.82 -7.45 19.65
C PRO A 212 18.89 -8.31 18.95
N GLY A 213 19.72 -7.67 18.11
CA GLY A 213 20.81 -8.32 17.37
C GLY A 213 20.41 -8.92 16.03
N TYR A 214 19.15 -8.78 15.62
CA TYR A 214 18.68 -9.01 14.25
C TYR A 214 18.39 -7.67 13.58
N SER A 215 18.38 -7.68 12.26
CA SER A 215 17.91 -6.57 11.43
C SER A 215 17.01 -7.12 10.34
N ILE A 216 15.99 -6.39 9.97
CA ILE A 216 15.21 -6.67 8.77
C ILE A 216 16.16 -6.57 7.58
N SER A 217 16.02 -7.50 6.66
CA SER A 217 16.76 -7.47 5.40
C SER A 217 15.96 -8.27 4.37
N SER A 218 15.65 -7.65 3.27
CA SER A 218 14.89 -8.25 2.17
C SER A 218 15.63 -9.44 1.53
N ASP A 219 16.95 -9.50 1.66
CA ASP A 219 17.77 -10.62 1.21
C ASP A 219 17.70 -11.85 2.13
N ASN A 220 17.20 -11.70 3.35
CA ASN A 220 17.09 -12.81 4.28
C ASN A 220 15.93 -13.73 3.93
N PRO A 221 16.03 -15.02 4.27
CA PRO A 221 14.89 -15.94 4.13
C PRO A 221 13.67 -15.44 4.89
N THR A 222 12.54 -15.37 4.22
CA THR A 222 11.27 -14.86 4.76
C THR A 222 10.15 -15.86 4.57
N VAL A 223 9.17 -15.88 5.48
CA VAL A 223 7.90 -16.60 5.36
C VAL A 223 6.90 -15.70 4.69
N ARG A 224 6.33 -16.13 3.57
CA ARG A 224 5.35 -15.36 2.80
C ARG A 224 3.94 -15.84 3.11
N LEU A 225 3.07 -14.90 3.42
CA LEU A 225 1.74 -15.18 3.94
C LEU A 225 0.66 -14.55 3.06
N VAL A 226 -0.51 -15.17 3.05
CA VAL A 226 -1.75 -14.60 2.52
C VAL A 226 -2.75 -14.53 3.65
N ASN A 227 -3.22 -13.34 3.99
CA ASN A 227 -4.11 -13.09 5.13
C ASN A 227 -3.55 -13.65 6.45
N GLY A 228 -2.24 -13.56 6.66
CA GLY A 228 -1.58 -14.11 7.85
C GLY A 228 -1.49 -15.65 7.88
N GLN A 229 -1.77 -16.34 6.78
CA GLN A 229 -1.74 -17.80 6.69
C GLN A 229 -0.64 -18.30 5.76
N LEU A 230 0.03 -19.38 6.17
CA LEU A 230 1.01 -20.08 5.33
C LEU A 230 0.29 -20.96 4.30
N GLN A 231 0.46 -20.64 3.02
CA GLN A 231 -0.04 -21.43 1.89
C GLN A 231 -1.49 -21.91 2.08
N PRO A 232 -2.47 -21.00 2.34
CA PRO A 232 -3.86 -21.40 2.51
C PRO A 232 -4.44 -22.00 1.23
N VAL A 233 -5.60 -22.65 1.35
CA VAL A 233 -6.35 -23.24 0.25
C VAL A 233 -7.62 -22.46 -0.03
N LEU A 234 -7.76 -21.99 -1.26
CA LEU A 234 -9.00 -21.44 -1.79
C LEU A 234 -9.70 -22.49 -2.66
N ASP A 235 -10.94 -22.84 -2.29
CA ASP A 235 -11.77 -23.72 -3.08
C ASP A 235 -12.57 -22.97 -4.12
N MET A 236 -12.49 -23.39 -5.38
CA MET A 236 -13.29 -22.87 -6.49
C MET A 236 -13.93 -24.02 -7.26
N ARG A 237 -15.08 -23.75 -7.90
CA ARG A 237 -15.69 -24.70 -8.85
C ARG A 237 -15.08 -24.54 -10.24
N PRO A 238 -15.03 -25.61 -11.06
CA PRO A 238 -14.59 -25.47 -12.46
C PRO A 238 -15.42 -24.40 -13.20
N GLY A 239 -14.74 -23.45 -13.83
CA GLY A 239 -15.37 -22.32 -14.54
C GLY A 239 -15.91 -21.18 -13.64
N GLN A 240 -15.85 -21.30 -12.32
CA GLN A 240 -16.24 -20.24 -11.39
C GLN A 240 -15.36 -19.01 -11.59
N THR A 241 -15.98 -17.82 -11.55
CA THR A 241 -15.30 -16.54 -11.59
C THR A 241 -15.44 -15.84 -10.26
N GLU A 242 -14.34 -15.30 -9.74
CA GLU A 242 -14.30 -14.48 -8.52
C GLU A 242 -13.59 -13.16 -8.78
N LEU A 243 -13.88 -12.14 -7.97
CA LEU A 243 -13.13 -10.89 -7.89
C LEU A 243 -12.14 -10.99 -6.73
N TRP A 244 -10.86 -10.94 -7.05
CA TRP A 244 -9.78 -10.92 -6.05
C TRP A 244 -9.25 -9.51 -5.88
N ARG A 245 -9.25 -9.03 -4.66
CA ARG A 245 -8.63 -7.79 -4.22
C ARG A 245 -7.29 -8.13 -3.58
N ILE A 246 -6.22 -7.85 -4.28
CA ILE A 246 -4.87 -8.23 -3.89
C ILE A 246 -4.11 -6.98 -3.47
N ALA A 247 -3.64 -6.94 -2.22
CA ALA A 247 -2.83 -5.85 -1.69
C ALA A 247 -1.47 -6.39 -1.25
N ASN A 248 -0.39 -5.72 -1.65
CA ASN A 248 0.92 -5.95 -1.05
C ASN A 248 1.05 -5.04 0.18
N GLU A 249 0.84 -5.62 1.36
CA GLU A 249 0.92 -4.94 2.65
C GLU A 249 2.26 -5.19 3.37
N GLY A 250 3.27 -5.66 2.63
CA GLY A 250 4.64 -5.82 3.12
C GLY A 250 5.42 -4.50 3.11
N ALA A 251 6.40 -4.37 4.00
CA ALA A 251 7.23 -3.17 4.11
C ALA A 251 8.14 -2.96 2.88
N ASP A 252 8.77 -4.03 2.38
CA ASP A 252 9.81 -3.93 1.36
C ASP A 252 9.65 -4.92 0.21
N ILE A 253 8.88 -6.00 0.40
CA ILE A 253 8.85 -7.13 -0.51
C ILE A 253 8.12 -6.84 -1.83
N PHE A 254 8.69 -7.33 -2.92
CA PHE A 254 8.09 -7.29 -4.26
C PHE A 254 7.54 -8.66 -4.66
N TYR A 255 6.39 -8.67 -5.31
CA TYR A 255 5.80 -9.88 -5.88
C TYR A 255 5.64 -9.75 -7.41
N ASP A 256 5.88 -10.84 -8.14
CA ASP A 256 5.48 -11.02 -9.54
C ASP A 256 4.53 -12.22 -9.60
N LEU A 257 3.25 -11.96 -9.39
CA LEU A 257 2.24 -13.00 -9.19
C LEU A 257 1.89 -13.71 -10.50
N ARG A 258 1.74 -15.03 -10.43
CA ARG A 258 1.24 -15.87 -11.50
C ARG A 258 0.26 -16.91 -10.95
N LEU A 259 -0.79 -17.21 -11.73
CA LEU A 259 -1.70 -18.31 -11.47
C LEU A 259 -1.71 -19.22 -12.73
N PRO A 260 -0.90 -20.29 -12.77
CA PRO A 260 -0.80 -21.17 -13.94
C PRO A 260 -2.16 -21.71 -14.39
N GLY A 261 -2.43 -21.58 -15.69
CA GLY A 261 -3.71 -21.98 -16.29
C GLY A 261 -4.81 -20.93 -16.21
N SER A 262 -4.55 -19.77 -15.60
CA SER A 262 -5.47 -18.63 -15.53
C SER A 262 -4.81 -17.34 -16.03
N VAL A 263 -5.64 -16.34 -16.32
CA VAL A 263 -5.23 -15.00 -16.72
C VAL A 263 -5.99 -14.01 -15.84
N PHE A 264 -5.29 -13.05 -15.29
CA PHE A 264 -5.90 -11.96 -14.53
C PHE A 264 -6.58 -10.96 -15.47
N THR A 265 -7.87 -10.73 -15.28
CA THR A 265 -8.57 -9.64 -15.95
C THR A 265 -8.62 -8.44 -15.00
N ILE A 266 -7.85 -7.41 -15.31
CA ILE A 266 -7.61 -6.26 -14.45
C ILE A 266 -8.81 -5.31 -14.57
N VAL A 267 -9.46 -5.04 -13.44
CA VAL A 267 -10.63 -4.15 -13.33
C VAL A 267 -10.36 -2.96 -12.40
N GLY A 268 -9.38 -3.05 -11.51
CA GLY A 268 -8.95 -1.95 -10.64
C GLY A 268 -7.45 -1.99 -10.38
N ARG A 269 -6.88 -0.82 -10.07
CA ARG A 269 -5.49 -0.64 -9.67
C ARG A 269 -5.40 0.47 -8.65
N ASP A 270 -4.67 0.23 -7.57
CA ASP A 270 -4.40 1.21 -6.50
C ASP A 270 -5.68 1.92 -6.00
N GLY A 271 -6.80 1.17 -5.89
CA GLY A 271 -8.09 1.66 -5.43
C GLY A 271 -8.95 2.34 -6.50
N TYR A 272 -8.48 2.44 -7.74
CA TYR A 272 -9.21 3.08 -8.83
C TYR A 272 -9.64 2.09 -9.91
N PRO A 273 -10.87 2.24 -10.47
CA PRO A 273 -11.28 1.44 -11.62
C PRO A 273 -10.43 1.79 -12.84
N VAL A 274 -10.04 0.77 -13.60
CA VAL A 274 -9.23 0.99 -14.79
C VAL A 274 -10.02 1.68 -15.91
N SER A 275 -9.38 2.59 -16.64
CA SER A 275 -9.94 3.21 -17.84
C SER A 275 -9.98 2.28 -19.05
N GLN A 276 -9.23 1.19 -18.99
CA GLN A 276 -9.18 0.15 -20.00
C GLN A 276 -8.97 -1.20 -19.31
N VAL A 277 -9.97 -2.09 -19.39
CA VAL A 277 -9.80 -3.48 -18.91
C VAL A 277 -8.75 -4.16 -19.75
N THR A 278 -7.78 -4.75 -19.09
CA THR A 278 -6.68 -5.50 -19.71
C THR A 278 -6.57 -6.90 -19.12
N ARG A 279 -5.81 -7.75 -19.77
CA ARG A 279 -5.54 -9.11 -19.31
C ARG A 279 -4.04 -9.33 -19.19
N ALA A 280 -3.60 -9.92 -18.09
CA ALA A 280 -2.20 -10.18 -17.82
C ALA A 280 -1.99 -11.61 -17.32
N ALA A 281 -0.88 -12.21 -17.73
CA ALA A 281 -0.47 -13.53 -17.24
C ALA A 281 0.19 -13.42 -15.85
N THR A 282 0.78 -12.27 -15.55
CA THR A 282 1.42 -11.95 -14.28
C THR A 282 1.00 -10.58 -13.78
N LEU A 283 1.09 -10.35 -12.46
CA LEU A 283 0.88 -9.07 -11.82
C LEU A 283 2.11 -8.69 -11.01
N TYR A 284 2.75 -7.59 -11.36
CA TYR A 284 3.86 -7.05 -10.60
C TYR A 284 3.35 -6.15 -9.48
N LEU A 285 3.69 -6.47 -8.24
CA LEU A 285 3.27 -5.74 -7.04
C LEU A 285 4.49 -5.32 -6.23
N PRO A 286 5.02 -4.11 -6.44
CA PRO A 286 5.91 -3.50 -5.46
C PRO A 286 5.18 -3.31 -4.10
N PRO A 287 5.90 -3.01 -3.02
CA PRO A 287 5.26 -2.60 -1.75
C PRO A 287 4.17 -1.57 -1.99
N ALA A 288 3.06 -1.69 -1.28
CA ALA A 288 1.86 -0.86 -1.34
C ALA A 288 1.00 -0.96 -2.62
N ALA A 289 1.41 -1.66 -3.67
CA ALA A 289 0.58 -1.83 -4.86
C ALA A 289 -0.66 -2.70 -4.60
N ARG A 290 -1.79 -2.34 -5.24
CA ARG A 290 -3.05 -3.09 -5.15
C ARG A 290 -3.63 -3.35 -6.53
N TRP A 291 -4.20 -4.55 -6.70
CA TRP A 291 -4.89 -4.95 -7.92
C TRP A 291 -6.24 -5.57 -7.61
N ASP A 292 -7.28 -5.09 -8.28
CA ASP A 292 -8.60 -5.72 -8.30
C ASP A 292 -8.75 -6.47 -9.63
N VAL A 293 -8.88 -7.80 -9.54
CA VAL A 293 -8.81 -8.67 -10.73
C VAL A 293 -9.91 -9.72 -10.72
N LEU A 294 -10.49 -9.99 -11.89
CA LEU A 294 -11.35 -11.15 -12.08
C LEU A 294 -10.49 -12.36 -12.44
N VAL A 295 -10.72 -13.44 -11.71
CA VAL A 295 -10.06 -14.72 -11.89
C VAL A 295 -11.10 -15.79 -12.18
N THR A 296 -10.92 -16.56 -13.26
CA THR A 296 -11.77 -17.71 -13.58
C THR A 296 -10.99 -19.00 -13.38
N ALA A 297 -11.54 -19.89 -12.58
CA ALA A 297 -10.99 -21.22 -12.37
C ALA A 297 -10.98 -22.05 -13.66
N GLY A 298 -9.99 -22.91 -13.79
CA GLY A 298 -9.91 -23.82 -14.94
C GLY A 298 -11.17 -24.67 -15.11
N PRO A 299 -11.43 -25.19 -16.33
CA PRO A 299 -12.68 -25.92 -16.63
C PRO A 299 -12.73 -27.34 -16.08
N ARG A 300 -11.63 -27.83 -15.49
CA ARG A 300 -11.51 -29.21 -14.97
C ARG A 300 -11.11 -29.21 -13.51
N PRO A 301 -11.55 -30.20 -12.72
CA PRO A 301 -11.03 -30.42 -11.39
C PRO A 301 -9.51 -30.55 -11.38
N GLY A 302 -8.87 -30.05 -10.33
CA GLY A 302 -7.42 -30.06 -10.16
C GLY A 302 -6.96 -29.03 -9.13
N GLY A 303 -5.66 -28.79 -9.09
CA GLY A 303 -5.05 -27.79 -8.22
C GLY A 303 -4.00 -26.97 -8.98
N THR A 304 -3.91 -25.70 -8.63
CA THR A 304 -2.86 -24.78 -9.10
C THR A 304 -2.43 -23.91 -7.93
N TRP A 305 -1.36 -23.13 -8.10
CA TRP A 305 -0.84 -22.27 -7.07
C TRP A 305 -0.85 -20.81 -7.55
N LEU A 306 -1.41 -19.91 -6.74
CA LEU A 306 -0.98 -18.52 -6.80
C LEU A 306 0.46 -18.52 -6.28
N GLU A 307 1.38 -18.12 -7.13
CA GLU A 307 2.81 -18.09 -6.83
C GLU A 307 3.41 -16.75 -7.22
N THR A 308 4.54 -16.40 -6.63
CA THR A 308 5.37 -15.32 -7.12
C THR A 308 6.55 -15.91 -7.90
N LEU A 309 6.82 -15.31 -9.06
CA LEU A 309 8.02 -15.60 -9.82
C LEU A 309 9.26 -15.00 -9.15
N PRO A 310 10.46 -15.50 -9.41
CA PRO A 310 11.67 -14.86 -8.92
C PRO A 310 11.79 -13.49 -9.59
N ASN A 311 12.14 -12.49 -8.81
CA ASN A 311 12.38 -11.14 -9.32
C ASN A 311 13.54 -10.47 -8.59
N SER A 312 14.08 -9.40 -9.17
CA SER A 312 15.12 -8.58 -8.58
C SER A 312 14.80 -7.12 -8.81
N THR A 313 15.06 -6.30 -7.81
CA THR A 313 14.87 -4.85 -7.88
C THR A 313 16.06 -4.12 -8.53
N GLY A 314 17.14 -4.83 -8.86
CA GLY A 314 18.28 -4.26 -9.58
C GLY A 314 19.63 -4.74 -9.04
N PRO A 315 20.74 -4.25 -9.63
CA PRO A 315 22.09 -4.70 -9.26
C PRO A 315 22.53 -4.27 -7.87
N GLN A 316 21.90 -3.27 -7.27
CA GLN A 316 22.11 -2.79 -5.90
C GLN A 316 20.90 -3.04 -5.01
N GLY A 317 19.85 -3.62 -5.56
CA GLY A 317 18.62 -3.97 -4.87
C GLY A 317 18.56 -5.46 -4.51
N ASP A 318 17.39 -5.87 -4.10
CA ASP A 318 17.12 -7.17 -3.53
C ASP A 318 16.77 -8.23 -4.58
N SER A 319 16.91 -9.48 -4.17
CA SER A 319 16.54 -10.65 -4.96
C SER A 319 15.51 -11.48 -4.21
N TYR A 320 14.33 -11.60 -4.80
CA TYR A 320 13.21 -12.34 -4.22
C TYR A 320 13.05 -13.68 -4.95
N PRO A 321 13.26 -14.83 -4.28
CA PRO A 321 13.08 -16.14 -4.89
C PRO A 321 11.60 -16.42 -5.16
N ALA A 322 11.35 -17.33 -6.11
CA ALA A 322 10.02 -17.85 -6.34
C ALA A 322 9.44 -18.51 -5.09
N ALA A 323 8.14 -18.33 -4.87
CA ALA A 323 7.43 -18.96 -3.77
C ALA A 323 5.97 -19.28 -4.13
N LYS A 324 5.44 -20.34 -3.51
CA LYS A 324 4.02 -20.66 -3.52
C LYS A 324 3.34 -19.87 -2.41
N LEU A 325 2.26 -19.17 -2.74
CA LEU A 325 1.56 -18.30 -1.80
C LEU A 325 0.22 -18.90 -1.33
N MET A 326 -0.61 -19.37 -2.27
CA MET A 326 -1.94 -19.91 -1.98
C MET A 326 -2.27 -21.02 -2.96
N GLN A 327 -2.81 -22.14 -2.50
CA GLN A 327 -3.33 -23.19 -3.37
C GLN A 327 -4.75 -22.85 -3.82
N VAL A 328 -5.01 -22.91 -5.11
CA VAL A 328 -6.36 -22.87 -5.66
C VAL A 328 -6.77 -24.30 -6.02
N ARG A 329 -7.71 -24.86 -5.26
CA ARG A 329 -8.26 -26.19 -5.47
C ARG A 329 -9.56 -26.10 -6.25
N VAL A 330 -9.58 -26.67 -7.45
CA VAL A 330 -10.75 -26.65 -8.32
C VAL A 330 -11.49 -27.98 -8.19
N ALA A 331 -12.71 -27.95 -7.65
CA ALA A 331 -13.51 -29.16 -7.43
C ALA A 331 -15.02 -28.84 -7.44
N GLY A 332 -15.82 -29.89 -7.51
CA GLY A 332 -17.29 -29.78 -7.44
C GLY A 332 -17.97 -29.65 -8.80
N ARG A 333 -19.23 -29.18 -8.77
CA ARG A 333 -20.05 -29.05 -9.98
C ARG A 333 -19.57 -27.88 -10.83
N PRO A 334 -19.30 -28.07 -12.13
CA PRO A 334 -18.89 -26.98 -13.01
C PRO A 334 -19.90 -25.85 -13.11
N GLU A 335 -19.40 -24.64 -13.22
CA GLU A 335 -20.15 -23.44 -13.60
C GLU A 335 -19.85 -23.05 -15.06
N ARG A 336 -20.77 -22.32 -15.65
CA ARG A 336 -20.51 -21.68 -16.95
C ARG A 336 -19.64 -20.47 -16.73
N PRO A 337 -18.46 -20.36 -17.36
CA PRO A 337 -17.64 -19.17 -17.28
C PRO A 337 -18.40 -17.93 -17.71
N LEU A 338 -18.26 -16.84 -16.95
CA LEU A 338 -18.89 -15.56 -17.25
C LEU A 338 -18.09 -14.81 -18.32
N PRO A 339 -18.75 -14.03 -19.20
CA PRO A 339 -18.05 -13.18 -20.16
C PRO A 339 -17.28 -12.09 -19.39
N MET A 340 -16.00 -11.95 -19.71
CA MET A 340 -15.15 -10.93 -19.10
C MET A 340 -15.48 -9.55 -19.67
N PRO A 341 -15.39 -8.48 -18.86
CA PRO A 341 -15.59 -7.12 -19.32
C PRO A 341 -14.49 -6.73 -20.31
N ALA A 342 -14.79 -5.74 -21.13
CA ALA A 342 -13.84 -5.13 -22.07
C ALA A 342 -14.11 -3.61 -22.15
N GLY A 343 -13.09 -2.85 -22.53
CA GLY A 343 -13.18 -1.39 -22.61
C GLY A 343 -13.02 -0.71 -21.26
N ALA A 344 -13.51 0.52 -21.15
CA ALA A 344 -13.44 1.32 -19.93
C ALA A 344 -14.53 0.91 -18.95
N LEU A 345 -14.22 0.94 -17.66
CA LEU A 345 -15.22 0.80 -16.61
C LEU A 345 -15.89 2.16 -16.32
N PRO A 346 -17.15 2.16 -15.81
CA PRO A 346 -17.78 3.38 -15.31
C PRO A 346 -16.90 4.06 -14.25
N THR A 347 -16.98 5.39 -14.15
CA THR A 347 -16.25 6.22 -13.18
C THR A 347 -14.73 6.28 -13.38
N ALA A 348 -14.17 5.72 -14.44
CA ALA A 348 -12.77 5.96 -14.77
C ALA A 348 -12.53 7.46 -14.98
N THR A 349 -11.46 7.97 -14.36
CA THR A 349 -11.06 9.37 -14.50
C THR A 349 -10.63 9.68 -15.94
N ALA A 350 -10.73 10.95 -16.33
CA ALA A 350 -10.31 11.38 -17.66
C ALA A 350 -8.78 11.43 -17.77
N SER A 351 -8.25 11.12 -18.96
CA SER A 351 -6.82 11.23 -19.22
C SER A 351 -6.32 12.67 -19.07
N LEU A 352 -5.22 12.85 -18.35
CA LEU A 352 -4.51 14.12 -18.23
C LEU A 352 -3.54 14.39 -19.39
N ALA A 353 -3.51 13.57 -20.43
CA ALA A 353 -2.58 13.72 -21.56
C ALA A 353 -2.70 15.08 -22.28
N ALA A 354 -3.89 15.67 -22.33
CA ALA A 354 -4.14 16.98 -22.91
C ALA A 354 -4.31 18.10 -21.85
N ALA A 355 -4.08 17.82 -20.56
CA ALA A 355 -4.25 18.82 -19.52
C ALA A 355 -3.25 19.98 -19.66
N HIS A 356 -3.67 21.18 -19.29
CA HIS A 356 -2.75 22.32 -19.12
C HIS A 356 -1.83 22.05 -17.93
N ILE A 357 -0.53 22.14 -18.15
CA ILE A 357 0.49 21.91 -17.12
C ILE A 357 0.85 23.24 -16.47
N ALA A 358 0.50 23.38 -15.20
CA ALA A 358 0.78 24.58 -14.41
C ALA A 358 2.26 24.67 -13.97
N ALA A 359 2.89 23.52 -13.69
CA ALA A 359 4.30 23.45 -13.36
C ALA A 359 4.92 22.12 -13.81
N ASN A 360 6.23 22.15 -14.05
CA ASN A 360 7.05 20.96 -14.24
C ASN A 360 8.01 20.84 -13.06
N ARG A 361 8.06 19.64 -12.44
CA ARG A 361 9.00 19.36 -11.36
C ARG A 361 9.91 18.19 -11.72
N VAL A 362 11.12 18.21 -11.15
CA VAL A 362 12.07 17.10 -11.26
C VAL A 362 12.33 16.56 -9.86
N ILE A 363 12.21 15.25 -9.72
CA ILE A 363 12.50 14.49 -8.51
C ILE A 363 13.64 13.55 -8.85
N ARG A 364 14.76 13.65 -8.10
CA ARG A 364 15.92 12.76 -8.24
C ARG A 364 16.02 11.90 -7.01
N LEU A 365 15.90 10.60 -7.19
CA LEU A 365 16.10 9.59 -6.16
C LEU A 365 17.57 9.19 -6.19
N SER A 366 18.25 9.30 -5.06
CA SER A 366 19.66 8.97 -4.93
C SER A 366 20.00 8.48 -3.53
N GLU A 367 21.16 7.87 -3.39
CA GLU A 367 21.66 7.31 -2.13
C GLU A 367 23.12 7.65 -1.90
N ASN A 368 23.62 7.47 -0.67
CA ASN A 368 25.04 7.53 -0.40
C ASN A 368 25.72 6.21 -0.82
N ALA A 369 27.06 6.23 -0.94
CA ALA A 369 27.83 5.07 -1.39
C ALA A 369 27.69 3.81 -0.48
N ALA A 370 27.19 3.97 0.73
CA ALA A 370 26.99 2.88 1.69
C ALA A 370 25.54 2.36 1.70
N GLY A 371 24.61 2.96 0.94
CA GLY A 371 23.18 2.60 0.93
C GLY A 371 22.44 2.89 2.26
N THR A 372 23.04 3.67 3.16
CA THR A 372 22.49 3.92 4.50
C THR A 372 21.73 5.24 4.62
N LYS A 373 21.81 6.09 3.60
CA LYS A 373 21.11 7.37 3.52
C LYS A 373 20.54 7.55 2.14
N MET A 374 19.26 7.87 2.12
CA MET A 374 18.49 8.07 0.92
C MET A 374 18.10 9.54 0.76
N TYR A 375 18.00 9.99 -0.48
CA TYR A 375 17.78 11.41 -0.79
C TYR A 375 16.74 11.62 -1.88
N ILE A 376 15.97 12.70 -1.72
CA ILE A 376 15.23 13.33 -2.82
C ILE A 376 15.85 14.68 -3.11
N ASN A 377 16.26 14.92 -4.38
CA ASN A 377 16.95 16.14 -4.82
C ASN A 377 18.18 16.48 -3.95
N GLY A 378 18.93 15.45 -3.52
CA GLY A 378 20.14 15.58 -2.71
C GLY A 378 19.89 15.94 -1.24
N LYS A 379 18.64 15.85 -0.76
CA LYS A 379 18.25 16.11 0.64
C LYS A 379 17.60 14.88 1.26
N GLN A 380 17.97 14.55 2.49
CA GLN A 380 17.14 13.68 3.33
C GLN A 380 15.89 14.41 3.76
N PHE A 381 14.87 13.67 4.13
CA PHE A 381 13.61 14.24 4.61
C PHE A 381 13.81 15.25 5.73
N ASN A 382 13.06 16.34 5.66
CA ASN A 382 12.96 17.37 6.70
C ASN A 382 11.51 17.89 6.71
N PRO A 383 10.78 17.79 7.83
CA PRO A 383 9.38 18.19 7.91
C PRO A 383 9.18 19.71 7.75
N ASP A 384 10.22 20.51 8.01
CA ASP A 384 10.16 21.97 7.96
C ASP A 384 10.55 22.54 6.58
N SER A 385 11.09 21.71 5.69
CA SER A 385 11.53 22.19 4.38
C SER A 385 11.26 21.19 3.25
N SER A 386 10.39 21.59 2.33
CA SER A 386 10.17 20.86 1.07
C SER A 386 11.42 20.93 0.17
N VAL A 387 11.61 19.90 -0.65
CA VAL A 387 12.58 19.95 -1.76
C VAL A 387 12.12 20.89 -2.89
N PHE A 388 10.84 21.28 -2.88
CA PHE A 388 10.28 22.21 -3.85
C PHE A 388 10.17 23.62 -3.26
N PRO A 389 10.77 24.63 -3.94
CA PRO A 389 10.75 26.02 -3.47
C PRO A 389 9.39 26.70 -3.67
N THR A 390 8.52 26.14 -4.51
CA THR A 390 7.22 26.71 -4.83
C THR A 390 6.10 25.73 -4.53
N PRO A 391 4.97 26.20 -3.96
CA PRO A 391 3.80 25.36 -3.72
C PRO A 391 3.14 24.93 -5.04
N ALA A 392 2.32 23.90 -4.97
CA ALA A 392 1.32 23.56 -5.96
C ALA A 392 0.03 24.33 -5.68
N VAL A 393 -0.80 24.50 -6.70
CA VAL A 393 -2.06 25.24 -6.58
C VAL A 393 -3.23 24.29 -6.79
N LEU A 394 -4.16 24.31 -5.84
CA LEU A 394 -5.38 23.51 -5.90
C LEU A 394 -6.15 23.74 -7.22
N GLY A 395 -6.63 22.67 -7.83
CA GLY A 395 -7.32 22.69 -9.11
C GLY A 395 -6.39 22.63 -10.33
N THR A 396 -5.05 22.65 -10.16
CA THR A 396 -4.10 22.60 -11.26
C THR A 396 -3.54 21.19 -11.46
N THR A 397 -2.99 20.97 -12.67
CA THR A 397 -2.26 19.76 -13.03
C THR A 397 -0.78 20.10 -13.18
N GLU A 398 0.07 19.30 -12.56
CA GLU A 398 1.51 19.38 -12.72
C GLU A 398 2.08 18.16 -13.43
N GLN A 399 3.22 18.30 -14.07
CA GLN A 399 4.00 17.18 -14.61
C GLN A 399 5.28 17.01 -13.80
N TRP A 400 5.47 15.79 -13.30
CA TRP A 400 6.65 15.45 -12.51
C TRP A 400 7.50 14.43 -13.29
N THR A 401 8.80 14.68 -13.36
CA THR A 401 9.78 13.75 -13.91
C THR A 401 10.57 13.17 -12.77
N ILE A 402 10.40 11.89 -12.52
CA ILE A 402 11.08 11.15 -11.46
C ILE A 402 12.28 10.43 -12.10
N LEU A 403 13.47 10.73 -11.61
CA LEU A 403 14.74 10.19 -12.08
C LEU A 403 15.35 9.32 -10.98
N ASN A 404 15.61 8.08 -11.29
CA ASN A 404 16.27 7.14 -10.40
C ASN A 404 17.77 7.07 -10.76
N GLU A 405 18.61 7.59 -9.86
CA GLU A 405 20.07 7.63 -10.01
C GLU A 405 20.75 6.46 -9.25
N THR A 406 19.97 5.50 -8.74
CA THR A 406 20.46 4.32 -8.00
C THR A 406 20.44 3.06 -8.86
N GLY A 407 21.00 1.99 -8.35
CA GLY A 407 20.97 0.66 -8.95
C GLY A 407 19.79 -0.20 -8.51
N GLU A 408 18.78 0.35 -7.87
CA GLU A 408 17.60 -0.32 -7.38
C GLU A 408 16.30 0.31 -7.91
N ILE A 409 15.23 -0.48 -8.06
CA ILE A 409 13.89 0.02 -8.40
C ILE A 409 13.27 0.64 -7.16
N HIS A 410 12.78 1.88 -7.27
CA HIS A 410 12.06 2.56 -6.21
C HIS A 410 10.57 2.70 -6.54
N PRO A 411 9.66 2.11 -5.75
CA PRO A 411 8.21 2.38 -5.87
C PRO A 411 7.94 3.81 -5.40
N PHE A 412 7.67 4.70 -6.32
CA PHE A 412 7.34 6.09 -6.01
C PHE A 412 5.86 6.21 -5.68
N HIS A 413 5.56 6.82 -4.54
CA HIS A 413 4.22 7.03 -3.99
C HIS A 413 3.92 8.51 -3.76
N THR A 414 2.62 8.88 -3.87
CA THR A 414 2.08 10.18 -3.47
C THR A 414 0.85 10.00 -2.58
N HIS A 415 0.77 10.77 -1.50
CA HIS A 415 -0.41 10.84 -0.64
C HIS A 415 -1.53 11.65 -1.30
N THR A 416 -2.77 11.49 -0.81
CA THR A 416 -3.96 12.27 -1.14
C THR A 416 -4.36 12.18 -2.62
N ASP A 417 -3.54 12.76 -3.52
CA ASP A 417 -3.85 12.83 -4.94
C ASP A 417 -3.13 11.73 -5.75
N HIS A 418 -3.88 11.01 -6.57
CA HIS A 418 -3.34 10.00 -7.48
C HIS A 418 -2.78 10.66 -8.74
N PHE A 419 -1.99 9.90 -9.48
CA PHE A 419 -1.34 10.35 -10.70
C PHE A 419 -1.57 9.42 -11.89
N GLN A 420 -1.26 9.91 -13.07
CA GLN A 420 -1.25 9.16 -14.32
C GLN A 420 0.18 9.06 -14.85
N VAL A 421 0.60 7.86 -15.23
CA VAL A 421 1.92 7.62 -15.82
C VAL A 421 1.89 7.98 -17.32
N MET A 422 2.71 8.93 -17.73
CA MET A 422 2.81 9.38 -19.11
C MET A 422 3.85 8.60 -19.90
N SER A 423 5.02 8.34 -19.31
CA SER A 423 6.10 7.58 -19.95
C SER A 423 7.00 6.90 -18.92
N VAL A 424 7.69 5.85 -19.36
CA VAL A 424 8.75 5.17 -18.61
C VAL A 424 9.96 5.04 -19.53
N ASN A 425 11.12 5.53 -19.11
CA ASN A 425 12.36 5.57 -19.90
C ASN A 425 12.14 6.17 -21.30
N GLY A 426 11.37 7.26 -21.39
CA GLY A 426 11.02 7.94 -22.64
C GLY A 426 10.00 7.20 -23.52
N VAL A 427 9.54 6.01 -23.11
CA VAL A 427 8.51 5.26 -23.86
C VAL A 427 7.13 5.67 -23.35
N PRO A 428 6.27 6.28 -24.19
CA PRO A 428 4.91 6.66 -23.78
C PRO A 428 4.10 5.47 -23.29
N ARG A 429 3.27 5.71 -22.27
CA ARG A 429 2.35 4.72 -21.72
C ARG A 429 0.92 5.09 -22.08
N PRO A 430 0.12 4.12 -22.56
CA PRO A 430 -1.30 4.35 -22.74
C PRO A 430 -1.94 4.62 -21.38
N TYR A 431 -2.94 5.51 -21.36
CA TYR A 431 -3.70 5.76 -20.15
C TYR A 431 -4.53 4.52 -19.76
N THR A 432 -4.28 4.00 -18.57
CA THR A 432 -4.98 2.81 -18.04
C THR A 432 -5.75 3.10 -16.74
N GLY A 433 -5.73 4.33 -16.24
CA GLY A 433 -6.36 4.77 -15.00
C GLY A 433 -5.38 5.53 -14.10
N GLU A 434 -5.90 5.96 -12.98
CA GLU A 434 -5.12 6.56 -11.89
C GLU A 434 -4.38 5.49 -11.09
N GLN A 435 -3.29 5.88 -10.45
CA GLN A 435 -2.51 5.05 -9.53
C GLN A 435 -1.78 5.92 -8.53
N ASP A 436 -1.37 5.36 -7.40
CA ASP A 436 -0.58 6.06 -6.39
C ASP A 436 0.82 5.47 -6.20
N ILE A 437 1.09 4.31 -6.82
CA ILE A 437 2.39 3.66 -6.83
C ILE A 437 2.88 3.46 -8.25
N VAL A 438 4.15 3.82 -8.52
CA VAL A 438 4.83 3.48 -9.77
C VAL A 438 6.27 3.05 -9.51
N PRO A 439 6.70 1.84 -9.94
CA PRO A 439 8.10 1.46 -9.85
C PRO A 439 8.94 2.31 -10.81
N VAL A 440 9.89 3.07 -10.28
CA VAL A 440 10.86 3.84 -11.06
C VAL A 440 12.05 2.93 -11.38
N PRO A 441 12.25 2.56 -12.65
CA PRO A 441 13.28 1.59 -13.01
C PRO A 441 14.69 2.10 -12.71
N THR A 442 15.65 1.19 -12.64
CA THR A 442 17.08 1.53 -12.56
C THR A 442 17.56 2.20 -13.84
N GLY A 443 18.64 2.94 -13.73
CA GLY A 443 19.30 3.56 -14.89
C GLY A 443 19.84 2.52 -15.89
N GLN A 444 19.89 2.92 -17.15
CA GLN A 444 20.43 2.10 -18.24
C GLN A 444 21.36 2.93 -19.12
N HIS A 445 22.47 2.31 -19.56
CA HIS A 445 23.43 2.94 -20.49
C HIS A 445 23.95 4.32 -20.02
N GLY A 446 24.19 4.46 -18.70
CA GLY A 446 24.69 5.70 -18.09
C GLY A 446 23.65 6.83 -17.97
N LYS A 447 22.37 6.53 -18.17
CA LYS A 447 21.25 7.44 -17.92
C LYS A 447 20.45 6.96 -16.72
N PRO A 448 19.91 7.85 -15.87
CA PRO A 448 19.01 7.46 -14.79
C PRO A 448 17.75 6.80 -15.36
N GLY A 449 17.12 5.91 -14.56
CA GLY A 449 15.78 5.46 -14.85
C GLY A 449 14.81 6.63 -14.78
N GLU A 450 13.76 6.62 -15.61
CA GLU A 450 12.84 7.76 -15.71
C GLU A 450 11.39 7.32 -15.70
N VAL A 451 10.58 8.00 -14.89
CA VAL A 451 9.11 7.96 -14.99
C VAL A 451 8.59 9.41 -15.08
N VAL A 452 7.72 9.68 -16.04
CA VAL A 452 7.00 10.95 -16.12
C VAL A 452 5.56 10.71 -15.71
N ILE A 453 5.10 11.45 -14.71
CA ILE A 453 3.72 11.41 -14.23
C ILE A 453 3.03 12.76 -14.41
N ARG A 454 1.69 12.76 -14.44
CA ARG A 454 0.86 13.93 -14.24
C ARG A 454 -0.03 13.74 -13.05
N ILE A 455 0.01 14.70 -12.14
CA ILE A 455 -0.79 14.74 -10.91
C ILE A 455 -1.69 15.98 -10.94
N ARG A 456 -2.94 15.81 -10.56
CA ARG A 456 -3.90 16.89 -10.43
C ARG A 456 -4.32 17.03 -8.98
N PHE A 457 -4.08 18.21 -8.41
CA PHE A 457 -4.47 18.53 -7.05
C PHE A 457 -5.94 18.95 -7.02
N THR A 458 -6.84 18.12 -6.45
CA THR A 458 -8.28 18.30 -6.62
C THR A 458 -8.99 18.88 -5.41
N ASP A 459 -8.81 18.34 -4.22
CA ASP A 459 -9.76 18.53 -3.13
C ASP A 459 -9.19 19.20 -1.89
N PHE A 460 -7.90 18.99 -1.61
CA PHE A 460 -7.33 19.39 -0.33
C PHE A 460 -6.09 20.26 -0.47
N THR A 461 -5.94 21.21 0.45
CA THR A 461 -4.71 21.97 0.67
C THR A 461 -3.94 21.37 1.83
N GLY A 462 -2.62 21.57 1.87
CA GLY A 462 -1.76 21.07 2.93
C GLY A 462 -0.46 20.47 2.43
N LYS A 463 0.24 19.73 3.28
CA LYS A 463 1.45 19.01 2.93
C LYS A 463 1.08 17.66 2.30
N VAL A 464 1.22 17.55 1.00
CA VAL A 464 1.04 16.27 0.27
C VAL A 464 2.40 15.59 0.20
N MET A 465 2.54 14.47 0.91
CA MET A 465 3.78 13.70 0.97
C MET A 465 4.01 12.94 -0.34
N PHE A 466 5.28 12.70 -0.65
CA PHE A 466 5.70 11.74 -1.67
C PHE A 466 7.03 11.11 -1.26
N HIS A 467 7.19 9.83 -1.54
CA HIS A 467 8.36 9.07 -1.10
C HIS A 467 8.56 7.77 -1.91
N CYS A 468 9.67 7.10 -1.70
CA CYS A 468 9.84 5.69 -2.05
C CYS A 468 9.06 4.83 -1.06
N HIS A 469 8.34 3.82 -1.52
CA HIS A 469 7.57 2.93 -0.66
C HIS A 469 8.28 1.59 -0.36
N ILE A 470 9.59 1.53 -0.46
CA ILE A 470 10.40 0.61 0.33
C ILE A 470 10.55 1.32 1.67
N ALA A 471 9.96 0.76 2.74
CA ALA A 471 9.86 1.45 4.02
C ALA A 471 11.24 1.78 4.62
N ALA A 472 12.22 0.88 4.47
CA ALA A 472 13.62 1.13 4.83
C ALA A 472 14.21 2.37 4.13
N HIS A 473 13.85 2.63 2.87
CA HIS A 473 14.32 3.81 2.13
C HIS A 473 13.63 5.08 2.56
N GLU A 474 12.35 5.00 2.88
CA GLU A 474 11.58 6.09 3.46
C GLU A 474 12.20 6.53 4.78
N ASP A 475 12.42 5.58 5.70
CA ASP A 475 13.07 5.81 7.00
C ASP A 475 14.51 6.35 6.86
N ALA A 476 15.24 5.92 5.82
CA ALA A 476 16.56 6.43 5.49
C ALA A 476 16.55 7.83 4.86
N GLY A 477 15.36 8.42 4.62
CA GLY A 477 15.17 9.79 4.20
C GLY A 477 14.71 10.02 2.76
N MET A 478 14.31 8.99 1.98
CA MET A 478 13.79 9.13 0.61
C MET A 478 12.32 9.59 0.62
N MET A 479 12.05 10.71 1.23
CA MET A 479 10.75 11.33 1.39
C MET A 479 10.83 12.84 1.26
N SER A 480 9.73 13.47 0.84
CA SER A 480 9.52 14.91 0.88
C SER A 480 8.03 15.22 0.74
N TYR A 481 7.69 16.50 0.60
CA TYR A 481 6.31 16.94 0.39
C TYR A 481 6.23 18.12 -0.57
N VAL A 482 5.03 18.33 -1.13
CA VAL A 482 4.66 19.56 -1.81
C VAL A 482 3.56 20.25 -0.98
N ASN A 483 3.71 21.56 -0.75
CA ASN A 483 2.62 22.34 -0.18
C ASN A 483 1.59 22.64 -1.27
N VAL A 484 0.35 22.21 -1.06
CA VAL A 484 -0.78 22.57 -1.92
C VAL A 484 -1.50 23.76 -1.29
N ILE A 485 -1.63 24.86 -2.02
CA ILE A 485 -2.31 26.08 -1.56
C ILE A 485 -3.57 26.36 -2.38
N ALA A 486 -4.52 27.08 -1.79
CA ALA A 486 -5.71 27.50 -2.50
C ALA A 486 -5.35 28.39 -3.70
N ALA A 487 -6.13 28.27 -4.78
CA ALA A 487 -6.02 29.20 -5.91
C ALA A 487 -6.32 30.64 -5.46
N ALA A 488 -5.53 31.59 -5.96
CA ALA A 488 -5.81 33.01 -5.69
C ALA A 488 -7.21 33.37 -6.22
N PRO A 489 -8.01 34.15 -5.49
CA PRO A 489 -9.32 34.59 -5.98
C PRO A 489 -9.15 35.33 -7.32
N ALA A 490 -9.99 34.98 -8.29
CA ALA A 490 -9.98 35.66 -9.58
C ALA A 490 -10.14 37.16 -9.37
N ARG A 491 -9.20 37.96 -9.89
CA ARG A 491 -9.36 39.43 -9.89
C ARG A 491 -10.65 39.77 -10.62
N PRO A 492 -11.53 40.62 -10.04
CA PRO A 492 -12.71 41.08 -10.77
C PRO A 492 -12.25 41.69 -12.11
N SER A 493 -12.82 41.21 -13.21
CA SER A 493 -12.56 41.82 -14.51
C SER A 493 -13.09 43.24 -14.44
N THR A 494 -12.21 44.24 -14.38
CA THR A 494 -12.58 45.62 -14.63
C THR A 494 -12.96 45.71 -16.11
N ARG A 495 -14.25 45.50 -16.39
CA ARG A 495 -14.78 45.90 -17.70
C ARG A 495 -14.59 47.42 -17.83
N LYS A 496 -13.73 47.85 -18.74
CA LYS A 496 -13.70 49.20 -19.26
C LYS A 496 -14.80 49.39 -20.29
#